data_fcc7a3f173fac81d0c85754da0ae8e30
#
_entry.id   fcc7a3f173fac81d0c85754da0ae8e30
#
_cell.length_a   1.000
_cell.length_b   1.000
_cell.length_c   1.000
_cell.angle_alpha   90.00
_cell.angle_beta   90.00
_cell.angle_gamma   90.00
#
_symmetry.space_group_name_H-M   'P 1'
#
loop_
_entity.id
_entity.type
_entity.pdbx_description
1 polymer ?
#
loop_
_entity_poly.entity_id
_entity_poly.type
_entity_poly.pdbx_seq_one_letter_code
_entity_poly.pdbx_strand_id
1 'polypeptide(L)'
;RQRQMCIRDSIIIKEDYEFLNPCTRSHSVTTRLRAMQEKIAERAKLWYKKDNESGKEVFPMPEMLDIVDENGVPTGQSVPRTTAHAEGLRHRTSHVWIVRHKNGRVQVLLQMRCAAKDSYPGCYDISSAGHIPAGAEFVGSALRELREELGVTAAPADLHECGLRRFRFEAEFHGKPFKDNQVSKVFCLWLDREAEDFAVQKSEIDYVKWFDLDEAVAAVEQGTIPNCIFPEELGMVKKFVGQTGGGC
;
A
#
# COMPACT_ATOMS: atom_id res chain seq x y z
N ARG A 1 -20.35 -1.23 -29.00
CA ARG A 1 -19.41 -2.30 -28.50
C ARG A 1 -19.20 -2.23 -26.97
N GLN A 2 -19.40 -1.12 -26.28
CA GLN A 2 -19.25 -0.99 -24.82
C GLN A 2 -20.41 -1.55 -23.96
N ARG A 3 -21.59 -1.75 -24.53
CA ARG A 3 -22.77 -2.25 -23.79
C ARG A 3 -22.81 -3.78 -23.58
N GLN A 4 -22.00 -4.56 -24.29
CA GLN A 4 -21.96 -6.03 -24.13
C GLN A 4 -20.97 -6.55 -23.07
N MET A 5 -20.03 -5.72 -22.61
CA MET A 5 -19.08 -6.12 -21.54
C MET A 5 -19.70 -6.10 -20.14
N CYS A 6 -20.64 -5.18 -19.85
CA CYS A 6 -21.28 -5.10 -18.51
C CYS A 6 -22.22 -6.28 -18.19
N ILE A 7 -22.71 -7.03 -19.19
CA ILE A 7 -23.68 -8.11 -18.95
C ILE A 7 -22.98 -9.42 -18.57
N ARG A 8 -21.75 -9.64 -19.03
CA ARG A 8 -21.00 -10.87 -18.69
C ARG A 8 -20.46 -10.89 -17.26
N ASP A 9 -20.04 -9.74 -16.74
CA ASP A 9 -19.53 -9.63 -15.37
C ASP A 9 -20.67 -9.75 -14.34
N SER A 10 -21.89 -9.30 -14.67
CA SER A 10 -23.05 -9.43 -13.79
C SER A 10 -23.61 -10.86 -13.70
N ILE A 11 -23.38 -11.71 -14.70
CA ILE A 11 -23.87 -13.11 -14.70
C ILE A 11 -22.99 -13.99 -13.82
N ILE A 12 -21.66 -13.74 -13.78
CA ILE A 12 -20.72 -14.51 -12.95
C ILE A 12 -20.98 -14.26 -11.45
N ILE A 13 -21.39 -13.04 -11.07
CA ILE A 13 -21.71 -12.69 -9.68
C ILE A 13 -23.05 -13.27 -9.22
N LYS A 14 -23.99 -13.51 -10.14
CA LYS A 14 -25.32 -14.00 -9.77
C LYS A 14 -25.38 -15.51 -9.49
N GLU A 15 -24.60 -16.32 -10.20
CA GLU A 15 -24.57 -17.77 -9.97
C GLU A 15 -23.87 -18.15 -8.64
N ASP A 16 -22.91 -17.31 -8.19
CA ASP A 16 -22.22 -17.56 -6.91
C ASP A 16 -23.02 -17.08 -5.67
N TYR A 17 -24.05 -16.24 -5.83
CA TYR A 17 -24.88 -15.72 -4.74
C TYR A 17 -26.00 -16.67 -4.29
N GLU A 18 -26.46 -17.58 -5.13
CA GLU A 18 -27.50 -18.56 -4.77
C GLU A 18 -26.96 -19.71 -3.88
N PHE A 19 -25.65 -19.84 -3.71
CA PHE A 19 -25.03 -20.86 -2.86
C PHE A 19 -24.88 -20.47 -1.37
N LEU A 20 -25.29 -19.27 -0.99
CA LEU A 20 -25.19 -18.75 0.38
C LEU A 20 -26.50 -18.87 1.18
N ASN A 21 -27.17 -20.02 1.13
CA ASN A 21 -28.31 -20.28 2.00
C ASN A 21 -27.81 -20.87 3.36
N PRO A 22 -28.10 -20.24 4.52
CA PRO A 22 -27.44 -20.53 5.80
C PRO A 22 -28.00 -21.71 6.58
N CYS A 23 -28.43 -22.75 5.92
CA CYS A 23 -29.06 -23.89 6.62
C CYS A 23 -28.46 -25.25 6.24
N THR A 24 -27.18 -25.50 6.53
CA THR A 24 -26.65 -26.84 6.78
C THR A 24 -25.35 -26.80 7.60
N ARG A 25 -25.33 -27.58 8.64
CA ARG A 25 -24.40 -27.73 9.75
C ARG A 25 -22.90 -27.85 9.37
N SER A 26 -22.07 -27.15 10.15
CA SER A 26 -20.82 -27.66 10.75
C SER A 26 -19.70 -28.09 9.82
N HIS A 27 -19.10 -27.11 9.12
CA HIS A 27 -17.64 -27.04 8.87
C HIS A 27 -17.32 -25.56 8.89
N SER A 28 -16.24 -25.21 9.57
CA SER A 28 -15.97 -23.79 9.86
C SER A 28 -16.08 -22.94 8.60
N VAL A 29 -16.78 -21.84 8.68
CA VAL A 29 -16.96 -20.83 7.61
C VAL A 29 -15.61 -20.48 6.98
N THR A 30 -14.54 -20.47 7.78
CA THR A 30 -13.15 -20.23 7.39
C THR A 30 -12.62 -21.25 6.37
N THR A 31 -12.94 -22.54 6.51
CA THR A 31 -12.47 -23.60 5.60
C THR A 31 -13.18 -23.51 4.23
N ARG A 32 -14.45 -23.13 4.23
CA ARG A 32 -15.22 -22.95 2.99
C ARG A 32 -14.79 -21.70 2.23
N LEU A 33 -14.53 -20.60 2.93
CA LEU A 33 -14.01 -19.36 2.34
C LEU A 33 -12.62 -19.59 1.75
N ARG A 34 -11.75 -20.33 2.43
CA ARG A 34 -10.41 -20.68 1.93
C ARG A 34 -10.48 -21.53 0.66
N ALA A 35 -11.32 -22.56 0.64
CA ALA A 35 -11.54 -23.40 -0.53
C ALA A 35 -12.16 -22.63 -1.72
N MET A 36 -13.01 -21.64 -1.44
CA MET A 36 -13.57 -20.75 -2.46
C MET A 36 -12.51 -19.80 -3.03
N GLN A 37 -11.67 -19.23 -2.17
CA GLN A 37 -10.54 -18.40 -2.58
C GLN A 37 -9.52 -19.18 -3.42
N GLU A 38 -9.20 -20.43 -3.06
CA GLU A 38 -8.33 -21.31 -3.84
C GLU A 38 -8.94 -21.63 -5.21
N LYS A 39 -10.25 -21.91 -5.29
CA LYS A 39 -10.96 -22.12 -6.55
C LYS A 39 -11.00 -20.87 -7.43
N ILE A 40 -11.19 -19.70 -6.85
CA ILE A 40 -11.14 -18.41 -7.57
C ILE A 40 -9.73 -18.19 -8.14
N ALA A 41 -8.69 -18.43 -7.33
CA ALA A 41 -7.30 -18.31 -7.77
C ALA A 41 -6.91 -19.33 -8.86
N GLU A 42 -7.41 -20.58 -8.79
CA GLU A 42 -7.19 -21.57 -9.85
C GLU A 42 -7.95 -21.23 -11.14
N ARG A 43 -9.21 -20.78 -11.04
CA ARG A 43 -9.98 -20.32 -12.21
C ARG A 43 -9.33 -19.10 -12.86
N ALA A 44 -8.81 -18.18 -12.06
CA ALA A 44 -8.06 -17.02 -12.55
C ALA A 44 -6.77 -17.43 -13.28
N LYS A 45 -6.01 -18.42 -12.78
CA LYS A 45 -4.83 -18.97 -13.46
C LYS A 45 -5.19 -19.67 -14.76
N LEU A 46 -6.29 -20.44 -14.79
CA LEU A 46 -6.79 -21.12 -15.99
C LEU A 46 -7.28 -20.12 -17.03
N TRP A 47 -7.95 -19.06 -16.61
CA TRP A 47 -8.39 -17.98 -17.50
C TRP A 47 -7.20 -17.23 -18.11
N TYR A 48 -6.22 -16.86 -17.28
CA TYR A 48 -4.96 -16.22 -17.70
C TYR A 48 -4.20 -17.07 -18.73
N LYS A 49 -4.12 -18.39 -18.52
CA LYS A 49 -3.46 -19.32 -19.46
C LYS A 49 -4.20 -19.41 -20.79
N LYS A 50 -5.53 -19.49 -20.76
CA LYS A 50 -6.38 -19.61 -21.96
C LYS A 50 -6.37 -18.33 -22.83
N ASP A 51 -6.31 -17.15 -22.21
CA ASP A 51 -6.27 -15.89 -22.94
C ASP A 51 -4.87 -15.57 -23.50
N ASN A 52 -3.79 -15.99 -22.84
CA ASN A 52 -2.43 -15.91 -23.39
C ASN A 52 -2.24 -16.77 -24.66
N GLU A 53 -2.91 -17.90 -24.74
CA GLU A 53 -2.88 -18.76 -25.95
C GLU A 53 -3.72 -18.19 -27.12
N SER A 54 -4.63 -17.25 -26.83
CA SER A 54 -5.53 -16.65 -27.83
C SER A 54 -5.04 -15.33 -28.44
N GLY A 55 -3.87 -14.80 -28.03
CA GLY A 55 -3.31 -13.52 -28.53
C GLY A 55 -4.14 -12.29 -28.21
N LYS A 56 -5.04 -12.37 -27.24
CA LYS A 56 -5.82 -11.21 -26.75
C LYS A 56 -5.00 -10.42 -25.72
N GLU A 57 -5.17 -9.09 -25.71
CA GLU A 57 -4.58 -8.24 -24.69
C GLU A 57 -4.91 -8.77 -23.28
N VAL A 58 -3.87 -9.15 -22.56
CA VAL A 58 -3.99 -9.60 -21.17
C VAL A 58 -4.13 -8.35 -20.30
N PHE A 59 -5.33 -8.04 -19.84
CA PHE A 59 -5.50 -7.03 -18.80
C PHE A 59 -4.88 -7.55 -17.49
N PRO A 60 -3.99 -6.79 -16.85
CA PRO A 60 -3.45 -7.19 -15.57
C PRO A 60 -4.59 -7.43 -14.56
N MET A 61 -4.50 -8.52 -13.81
CA MET A 61 -5.47 -8.78 -12.74
C MET A 61 -5.51 -7.59 -11.77
N PRO A 62 -6.70 -7.12 -11.39
CA PRO A 62 -6.80 -6.01 -10.45
C PRO A 62 -6.13 -6.39 -9.12
N GLU A 63 -5.39 -5.47 -8.55
CA GLU A 63 -4.85 -5.62 -7.19
C GLU A 63 -6.02 -5.79 -6.21
N MET A 64 -6.02 -6.93 -5.49
CA MET A 64 -7.02 -7.24 -4.48
C MET A 64 -6.53 -6.83 -3.11
N LEU A 65 -7.38 -6.16 -2.32
CA LEU A 65 -7.09 -5.73 -0.95
C LEU A 65 -8.02 -6.42 0.03
N ASP A 66 -7.48 -6.87 1.17
CA ASP A 66 -8.30 -7.34 2.29
C ASP A 66 -9.00 -6.16 2.97
N ILE A 67 -10.30 -6.32 3.20
CA ILE A 67 -11.06 -5.40 4.06
C ILE A 67 -10.78 -5.77 5.51
N VAL A 68 -10.46 -4.75 6.31
CA VAL A 68 -9.98 -4.95 7.68
C VAL A 68 -10.79 -4.16 8.71
N ASP A 69 -10.70 -4.59 9.96
CA ASP A 69 -11.20 -3.83 11.10
C ASP A 69 -10.29 -2.63 11.43
N GLU A 70 -10.59 -1.94 12.51
CA GLU A 70 -9.81 -0.77 12.98
C GLU A 70 -8.38 -1.10 13.44
N ASN A 71 -8.09 -2.38 13.70
CA ASN A 71 -6.77 -2.86 14.11
C ASN A 71 -5.98 -3.47 12.94
N GLY A 72 -6.54 -3.42 11.73
CA GLY A 72 -5.92 -4.00 10.53
C GLY A 72 -6.08 -5.51 10.44
N VAL A 73 -7.01 -6.11 11.21
CA VAL A 73 -7.29 -7.55 11.15
C VAL A 73 -8.26 -7.82 9.99
N PRO A 74 -7.93 -8.74 9.05
CA PRO A 74 -8.80 -9.07 7.93
C PRO A 74 -10.17 -9.58 8.38
N THR A 75 -11.23 -9.06 7.76
CA THR A 75 -12.62 -9.48 8.00
C THR A 75 -13.00 -10.76 7.25
N GLY A 76 -12.11 -11.24 6.38
CA GLY A 76 -12.37 -12.36 5.47
C GLY A 76 -12.96 -11.94 4.12
N GLN A 77 -13.13 -10.63 3.90
CA GLN A 77 -13.58 -10.07 2.64
C GLN A 77 -12.40 -9.40 1.91
N SER A 78 -12.30 -9.59 0.59
CA SER A 78 -11.31 -8.94 -0.27
C SER A 78 -12.00 -8.33 -1.47
N VAL A 79 -11.58 -7.13 -1.88
CA VAL A 79 -12.14 -6.40 -3.02
C VAL A 79 -11.02 -5.85 -3.91
N PRO A 80 -11.31 -5.52 -5.18
CA PRO A 80 -10.38 -4.75 -6.01
C PRO A 80 -10.03 -3.41 -5.36
N ARG A 81 -8.76 -2.99 -5.48
CA ARG A 81 -8.28 -1.69 -4.97
C ARG A 81 -9.14 -0.52 -5.42
N THR A 82 -9.60 -0.53 -6.67
CA THR A 82 -10.50 0.50 -7.21
C THR A 82 -11.83 0.57 -6.48
N THR A 83 -12.39 -0.59 -6.09
CA THR A 83 -13.61 -0.67 -5.27
C THR A 83 -13.36 -0.18 -3.86
N ALA A 84 -12.23 -0.57 -3.24
CA ALA A 84 -11.88 -0.11 -1.90
C ALA A 84 -11.84 1.43 -1.82
N HIS A 85 -11.21 2.09 -2.79
CA HIS A 85 -11.14 3.55 -2.83
C HIS A 85 -12.45 4.22 -3.28
N ALA A 86 -13.24 3.62 -4.15
CA ALA A 86 -14.53 4.19 -4.56
C ALA A 86 -15.54 4.19 -3.40
N GLU A 87 -15.56 3.13 -2.60
CA GLU A 87 -16.50 2.93 -1.50
C GLU A 87 -15.95 3.38 -0.13
N GLY A 88 -14.64 3.66 -0.03
CA GLY A 88 -13.97 4.03 1.22
C GLY A 88 -13.86 2.86 2.21
N LEU A 89 -13.68 1.65 1.67
CA LEU A 89 -13.53 0.44 2.48
C LEU A 89 -12.15 0.43 3.13
N ARG A 90 -12.12 0.05 4.41
CA ARG A 90 -10.88 0.07 5.18
C ARG A 90 -9.97 -1.07 4.75
N HIS A 91 -8.73 -0.72 4.40
CA HIS A 91 -7.70 -1.64 3.94
C HIS A 91 -6.35 -1.32 4.57
N ARG A 92 -5.35 -2.16 4.31
CA ARG A 92 -4.02 -2.03 4.92
C ARG A 92 -3.02 -1.41 3.96
N THR A 93 -2.10 -0.62 4.55
CA THR A 93 -0.89 -0.12 3.88
C THR A 93 0.33 -0.33 4.78
N SER A 94 1.52 -0.39 4.20
CA SER A 94 2.79 -0.35 4.91
C SER A 94 3.55 0.90 4.50
N HIS A 95 4.09 1.61 5.49
CA HIS A 95 4.85 2.84 5.31
C HIS A 95 6.24 2.65 5.89
N VAL A 96 7.28 2.93 5.11
CA VAL A 96 8.67 2.82 5.57
C VAL A 96 9.34 4.18 5.46
N TRP A 97 9.87 4.65 6.58
CA TRP A 97 10.68 5.84 6.71
C TRP A 97 12.14 5.44 6.79
N ILE A 98 12.94 5.81 5.80
CA ILE A 98 14.39 5.58 5.82
C ILE A 98 15.06 6.75 6.50
N VAL A 99 15.88 6.46 7.50
CA VAL A 99 16.59 7.46 8.31
C VAL A 99 18.08 7.14 8.34
N ARG A 100 18.91 8.18 8.52
CA ARG A 100 20.35 8.04 8.73
C ARG A 100 20.90 9.08 9.68
N HIS A 101 22.09 8.79 10.21
CA HIS A 101 22.91 9.81 10.88
C HIS A 101 23.89 10.42 9.87
N LYS A 102 23.91 11.75 9.74
CA LYS A 102 24.87 12.46 8.90
C LYS A 102 25.27 13.77 9.55
N ASN A 103 26.56 14.02 9.74
CA ASN A 103 27.09 15.24 10.31
C ASN A 103 26.49 15.62 11.69
N GLY A 104 26.28 14.62 12.55
CA GLY A 104 25.72 14.83 13.90
C GLY A 104 24.20 15.10 13.91
N ARG A 105 23.51 14.98 12.79
CA ARG A 105 22.05 15.12 12.66
C ARG A 105 21.39 13.85 12.17
N VAL A 106 20.12 13.69 12.48
CA VAL A 106 19.30 12.65 11.86
C VAL A 106 18.67 13.22 10.59
N GLN A 107 18.82 12.49 9.51
CA GLN A 107 18.16 12.79 8.23
C GLN A 107 17.08 11.76 7.93
N VAL A 108 16.04 12.20 7.23
CA VAL A 108 14.97 11.36 6.68
C VAL A 108 14.97 11.43 5.16
N LEU A 109 14.80 10.31 4.51
CA LEU A 109 14.68 10.24 3.05
C LEU A 109 13.24 10.49 2.64
N LEU A 110 13.00 11.46 1.76
CA LEU A 110 11.71 11.70 1.12
C LEU A 110 11.80 11.36 -0.36
N GLN A 111 10.73 10.76 -0.89
CA GLN A 111 10.59 10.54 -2.33
C GLN A 111 9.85 11.70 -2.99
N MET A 112 10.21 12.03 -4.22
CA MET A 112 9.45 12.92 -5.09
C MET A 112 8.55 12.07 -5.99
N ARG A 113 7.24 12.17 -5.82
CA ARG A 113 6.25 11.46 -6.64
C ARG A 113 6.35 11.91 -8.09
N CYS A 114 6.38 10.96 -9.02
CA CYS A 114 6.49 11.31 -10.43
C CYS A 114 5.25 12.05 -10.95
N ALA A 115 5.43 12.84 -12.00
CA ALA A 115 4.38 13.66 -12.59
C ALA A 115 3.21 12.85 -13.19
N ALA A 116 3.41 11.54 -13.44
CA ALA A 116 2.40 10.65 -14.00
C ALA A 116 1.48 10.02 -12.95
N LYS A 117 1.69 10.29 -11.66
CA LYS A 117 0.84 9.75 -10.58
C LYS A 117 -0.56 10.36 -10.62
N ASP A 118 -1.58 9.52 -10.43
CA ASP A 118 -2.98 9.94 -10.38
C ASP A 118 -3.29 10.85 -9.19
N SER A 119 -2.58 10.66 -8.07
CA SER A 119 -2.74 11.44 -6.85
C SER A 119 -1.43 12.11 -6.44
N TYR A 120 -1.50 13.39 -6.06
CA TYR A 120 -0.38 14.20 -5.58
C TYR A 120 0.88 14.13 -6.46
N PRO A 121 0.79 14.35 -7.81
CA PRO A 121 1.97 14.41 -8.66
C PRO A 121 2.88 15.56 -8.26
N GLY A 122 4.20 15.34 -8.27
CA GLY A 122 5.20 16.36 -7.95
C GLY A 122 5.22 16.79 -6.48
N CYS A 123 4.67 15.98 -5.56
CA CYS A 123 4.74 16.18 -4.13
C CYS A 123 5.78 15.28 -3.49
N TYR A 124 6.43 15.77 -2.44
CA TYR A 124 7.22 14.90 -1.56
C TYR A 124 6.30 13.97 -0.76
N ASP A 125 6.77 12.75 -0.60
CA ASP A 125 6.10 11.68 0.13
C ASP A 125 7.09 10.93 1.02
N ILE A 126 6.59 10.03 1.87
CA ILE A 126 7.40 9.16 2.71
C ILE A 126 8.38 8.33 1.86
N SER A 127 9.40 7.73 2.48
CA SER A 127 10.46 7.06 1.70
C SER A 127 9.92 5.95 0.80
N SER A 128 9.05 5.08 1.32
CA SER A 128 8.36 4.04 0.54
C SER A 128 7.01 3.70 1.18
N ALA A 129 5.98 3.53 0.36
CA ALA A 129 4.64 3.19 0.82
C ALA A 129 3.87 2.37 -0.20
N GLY A 130 3.15 1.35 0.27
CA GLY A 130 2.33 0.55 -0.62
C GLY A 130 1.14 -0.10 0.08
N HIS A 131 0.17 -0.48 -0.75
CA HIS A 131 -0.96 -1.30 -0.32
C HIS A 131 -0.50 -2.73 0.00
N ILE A 132 -1.19 -3.35 0.93
CA ILE A 132 -0.95 -4.75 1.27
C ILE A 132 -1.93 -5.59 0.48
N PRO A 133 -1.46 -6.39 -0.49
CA PRO A 133 -2.32 -7.29 -1.25
C PRO A 133 -3.07 -8.27 -0.34
N ALA A 134 -4.24 -8.72 -0.79
CA ALA A 134 -5.03 -9.69 -0.06
C ALA A 134 -4.21 -10.94 0.31
N GLY A 135 -4.27 -11.33 1.57
CA GLY A 135 -3.52 -12.46 2.14
C GLY A 135 -2.05 -12.19 2.43
N ALA A 136 -1.53 -10.98 2.13
CA ALA A 136 -0.15 -10.60 2.44
C ALA A 136 -0.04 -9.97 3.84
N GLU A 137 1.20 -9.93 4.38
CA GLU A 137 1.52 -9.38 5.69
C GLU A 137 2.26 -8.04 5.59
N PHE A 138 2.17 -7.22 6.66
CA PHE A 138 2.76 -5.88 6.72
C PHE A 138 4.26 -5.87 6.41
N VAL A 139 5.06 -6.70 7.09
CA VAL A 139 6.52 -6.74 6.92
C VAL A 139 6.91 -7.20 5.51
N GLY A 140 6.26 -8.27 5.02
CA GLY A 140 6.53 -8.78 3.66
C GLY A 140 6.22 -7.75 2.58
N SER A 141 5.11 -7.01 2.73
CA SER A 141 4.74 -5.94 1.80
C SER A 141 5.70 -4.76 1.87
N ALA A 142 6.09 -4.32 3.07
CA ALA A 142 7.08 -3.25 3.25
C ALA A 142 8.43 -3.57 2.57
N LEU A 143 8.94 -4.79 2.74
CA LEU A 143 10.18 -5.24 2.10
C LEU A 143 10.06 -5.34 0.58
N ARG A 144 8.90 -5.73 0.08
CA ARG A 144 8.60 -5.76 -1.36
C ARG A 144 8.65 -4.36 -1.95
N GLU A 145 7.92 -3.39 -1.35
CA GLU A 145 7.88 -2.00 -1.82
C GLU A 145 9.27 -1.35 -1.77
N LEU A 146 10.03 -1.52 -0.68
CA LEU A 146 11.41 -1.02 -0.60
C LEU A 146 12.27 -1.50 -1.77
N ARG A 147 12.13 -2.78 -2.14
CA ARG A 147 12.90 -3.35 -3.25
C ARG A 147 12.40 -2.85 -4.61
N GLU A 148 11.09 -2.77 -4.82
CA GLU A 148 10.48 -2.36 -6.08
C GLU A 148 10.63 -0.87 -6.33
N GLU A 149 10.35 -0.03 -5.33
CA GLU A 149 10.36 1.42 -5.45
C GLU A 149 11.77 2.03 -5.37
N LEU A 150 12.64 1.50 -4.50
CA LEU A 150 13.93 2.12 -4.16
C LEU A 150 15.17 1.23 -4.41
N GLY A 151 14.98 -0.02 -4.86
CA GLY A 151 16.08 -0.96 -5.01
C GLY A 151 16.77 -1.31 -3.68
N VAL A 152 16.04 -1.23 -2.56
CA VAL A 152 16.56 -1.53 -1.23
C VAL A 152 16.20 -2.96 -0.84
N THR A 153 17.20 -3.76 -0.51
CA THR A 153 17.03 -5.08 0.09
C THR A 153 17.34 -4.98 1.58
N ALA A 154 16.39 -5.35 2.41
CA ALA A 154 16.52 -5.37 3.86
C ALA A 154 15.97 -6.69 4.42
N ALA A 155 16.39 -7.07 5.64
CA ALA A 155 15.82 -8.20 6.36
C ALA A 155 14.61 -7.74 7.22
N PRO A 156 13.69 -8.65 7.58
CA PRO A 156 12.59 -8.32 8.50
C PRO A 156 13.04 -7.68 9.82
N ALA A 157 14.22 -8.08 10.33
CA ALA A 157 14.79 -7.56 11.57
C ALA A 157 15.30 -6.12 11.46
N ASP A 158 15.53 -5.62 10.24
CA ASP A 158 15.99 -4.25 10.00
C ASP A 158 14.82 -3.23 10.06
N LEU A 159 13.57 -3.73 9.93
CA LEU A 159 12.37 -2.90 10.02
C LEU A 159 11.94 -2.74 11.49
N HIS A 160 12.00 -1.51 11.97
CA HIS A 160 11.58 -1.15 13.33
C HIS A 160 10.16 -0.60 13.30
N GLU A 161 9.24 -1.27 13.97
CA GLU A 161 7.84 -0.84 14.04
C GLU A 161 7.70 0.43 14.90
N CYS A 162 7.15 1.50 14.32
CA CYS A 162 6.89 2.76 14.98
C CYS A 162 5.43 2.89 15.47
N GLY A 163 4.53 2.05 14.97
CA GLY A 163 3.14 2.00 15.37
C GLY A 163 2.15 1.82 14.22
N LEU A 164 0.86 1.89 14.57
CA LEU A 164 -0.25 1.89 13.63
C LEU A 164 -0.85 3.28 13.53
N ARG A 165 -1.10 3.72 12.31
CA ARG A 165 -1.85 4.93 12.00
C ARG A 165 -3.17 4.55 11.35
N ARG A 166 -4.25 5.20 11.79
CA ARG A 166 -5.58 5.09 11.15
C ARG A 166 -5.87 6.39 10.44
N PHE A 167 -6.24 6.27 9.18
CA PHE A 167 -6.42 7.43 8.33
C PHE A 167 -7.68 7.28 7.49
N ARG A 168 -8.47 8.34 7.44
CA ARG A 168 -9.59 8.47 6.53
C ARG A 168 -9.53 9.83 5.84
N PHE A 169 -9.60 9.81 4.53
CA PHE A 169 -9.53 11.00 3.70
C PHE A 169 -10.46 10.85 2.49
N GLU A 170 -11.13 11.92 2.14
CA GLU A 170 -11.98 11.98 0.95
C GLU A 170 -11.53 13.14 0.09
N ALA A 171 -11.34 12.90 -1.20
CA ALA A 171 -10.95 13.89 -2.19
C ALA A 171 -11.59 13.57 -3.54
N GLU A 172 -11.33 14.43 -4.51
CA GLU A 172 -11.67 14.19 -5.90
C GLU A 172 -10.39 14.31 -6.73
N PHE A 173 -10.11 13.27 -7.52
CA PHE A 173 -9.01 13.27 -8.48
C PHE A 173 -9.55 12.99 -9.88
N HIS A 174 -9.21 13.85 -10.84
CA HIS A 174 -9.65 13.75 -12.23
C HIS A 174 -11.19 13.61 -12.38
N GLY A 175 -11.96 14.34 -11.55
CA GLY A 175 -13.43 14.30 -11.57
C GLY A 175 -14.05 13.01 -11.02
N LYS A 176 -13.27 12.19 -10.30
CA LYS A 176 -13.75 10.97 -9.66
C LYS A 176 -13.56 11.04 -8.15
N PRO A 177 -14.57 10.64 -7.36
CA PRO A 177 -14.42 10.57 -5.92
C PRO A 177 -13.35 9.53 -5.54
N PHE A 178 -12.50 9.91 -4.62
CA PHE A 178 -11.46 9.08 -4.04
C PHE A 178 -11.63 9.10 -2.52
N LYS A 179 -11.87 7.93 -1.94
CA LYS A 179 -12.05 7.76 -0.51
C LYS A 179 -10.98 6.83 0.01
N ASP A 180 -10.09 7.38 0.77
CA ASP A 180 -9.01 6.62 1.39
C ASP A 180 -9.35 6.30 2.85
N ASN A 181 -9.28 5.03 3.23
CA ASN A 181 -9.55 4.56 4.58
C ASN A 181 -8.56 3.45 4.91
N GLN A 182 -7.49 3.83 5.60
CA GLN A 182 -6.31 2.98 5.79
C GLN A 182 -6.03 2.67 7.26
N VAL A 183 -5.51 1.46 7.47
CA VAL A 183 -4.71 1.11 8.64
C VAL A 183 -3.28 0.91 8.15
N SER A 184 -2.43 1.87 8.43
CA SER A 184 -1.04 1.90 7.99
C SER A 184 -0.13 1.43 9.12
N LYS A 185 0.70 0.42 8.88
CA LYS A 185 1.79 0.10 9.79
C LYS A 185 3.02 0.89 9.38
N VAL A 186 3.52 1.70 10.31
CA VAL A 186 4.64 2.60 10.11
C VAL A 186 5.91 1.94 10.62
N PHE A 187 6.92 1.88 9.77
CA PHE A 187 8.24 1.34 10.07
C PHE A 187 9.32 2.40 9.86
N CYS A 188 10.40 2.29 10.62
CA CYS A 188 11.67 2.96 10.35
C CYS A 188 12.73 1.95 9.92
N LEU A 189 13.59 2.37 9.00
CA LEU A 189 14.77 1.63 8.54
C LEU A 189 15.99 2.54 8.64
N TRP A 190 16.99 2.16 9.43
CA TRP A 190 18.29 2.82 9.43
C TRP A 190 19.09 2.37 8.20
N LEU A 191 19.42 3.30 7.31
CA LEU A 191 20.19 3.02 6.10
C LEU A 191 21.03 4.23 5.69
N ASP A 192 22.34 4.12 5.81
CA ASP A 192 23.27 5.14 5.32
C ASP A 192 23.65 4.84 3.86
N ARG A 193 22.98 5.53 2.93
CA ARG A 193 23.16 5.45 1.48
C ARG A 193 22.99 6.84 0.90
N GLU A 194 23.80 7.21 -0.09
CA GLU A 194 23.60 8.49 -0.78
C GLU A 194 22.34 8.45 -1.68
N ALA A 195 21.74 9.61 -1.92
CA ALA A 195 20.47 9.68 -2.65
C ALA A 195 20.58 9.16 -4.10
N GLU A 196 21.73 9.34 -4.71
CA GLU A 196 22.04 8.93 -6.08
C GLU A 196 22.21 7.41 -6.24
N ASP A 197 22.44 6.70 -5.13
CA ASP A 197 22.66 5.25 -5.12
C ASP A 197 21.35 4.44 -4.98
N PHE A 198 20.19 5.13 -4.85
CA PHE A 198 18.88 4.47 -4.87
C PHE A 198 18.43 4.19 -6.29
N ALA A 199 18.06 2.93 -6.56
CA ALA A 199 17.49 2.53 -7.84
C ALA A 199 15.97 2.77 -7.84
N VAL A 200 15.56 4.03 -8.04
CA VAL A 200 14.15 4.43 -7.97
C VAL A 200 13.34 3.92 -9.16
N GLN A 201 12.13 3.43 -8.91
CA GLN A 201 11.16 3.04 -9.94
C GLN A 201 10.57 4.29 -10.60
N LYS A 202 11.04 4.64 -11.79
CA LYS A 202 10.72 5.90 -12.48
C LYS A 202 9.23 6.08 -12.86
N SER A 203 8.44 5.01 -12.90
CA SER A 203 6.98 5.10 -13.05
C SER A 203 6.27 5.62 -11.80
N GLU A 204 6.93 5.59 -10.64
CA GLU A 204 6.38 5.97 -9.35
C GLU A 204 7.09 7.21 -8.76
N ILE A 205 8.41 7.26 -8.88
CA ILE A 205 9.31 8.17 -8.17
C ILE A 205 10.26 8.85 -9.16
N ASP A 206 10.28 10.19 -9.17
CA ASP A 206 11.24 10.94 -9.96
C ASP A 206 12.65 10.86 -9.36
N TYR A 207 12.77 11.12 -8.06
CA TYR A 207 14.01 11.04 -7.30
C TYR A 207 13.72 10.93 -5.80
N VAL A 208 14.77 10.67 -5.02
CA VAL A 208 14.74 10.76 -3.55
C VAL A 208 15.71 11.83 -3.08
N LYS A 209 15.43 12.41 -1.90
CA LYS A 209 16.25 13.45 -1.30
C LYS A 209 16.28 13.32 0.21
N TRP A 210 17.46 13.49 0.78
CA TRP A 210 17.65 13.57 2.22
C TRP A 210 17.29 14.97 2.73
N PHE A 211 16.54 15.01 3.82
CA PHE A 211 16.23 16.21 4.60
C PHE A 211 16.70 15.99 6.03
N ASP A 212 17.15 17.05 6.69
CA ASP A 212 17.24 17.05 8.13
C ASP A 212 15.85 16.77 8.71
N LEU A 213 15.75 15.88 9.71
CA LEU A 213 14.46 15.44 10.23
C LEU A 213 13.64 16.59 10.80
N ASP A 214 14.28 17.50 11.58
CA ASP A 214 13.57 18.64 12.15
C ASP A 214 13.16 19.66 11.09
N GLU A 215 14.00 19.86 10.06
CA GLU A 215 13.68 20.71 8.91
C GLU A 215 12.53 20.11 8.09
N ALA A 216 12.50 18.78 7.88
CA ALA A 216 11.40 18.11 7.21
C ALA A 216 10.07 18.25 7.95
N VAL A 217 10.09 18.07 9.27
CA VAL A 217 8.90 18.28 10.12
C VAL A 217 8.38 19.71 9.97
N ALA A 218 9.25 20.72 10.13
CA ALA A 218 8.88 22.12 10.01
C ALA A 218 8.34 22.44 8.60
N ALA A 219 8.96 21.91 7.54
CA ALA A 219 8.55 22.15 6.17
C ALA A 219 7.18 21.56 5.85
N VAL A 220 6.88 20.36 6.37
CA VAL A 220 5.58 19.69 6.21
C VAL A 220 4.49 20.44 6.99
N GLU A 221 4.72 20.76 8.25
CA GLU A 221 3.76 21.47 9.12
C GLU A 221 3.42 22.87 8.59
N GLN A 222 4.41 23.58 8.05
CA GLN A 222 4.24 24.93 7.50
C GLN A 222 3.83 24.96 6.03
N GLY A 223 3.81 23.80 5.35
CA GLY A 223 3.49 23.71 3.94
C GLY A 223 4.49 24.43 3.03
N THR A 224 5.77 24.53 3.44
CA THR A 224 6.82 25.24 2.66
C THR A 224 7.39 24.41 1.51
N ILE A 225 7.07 23.11 1.47
CA ILE A 225 7.36 22.22 0.34
C ILE A 225 6.06 21.56 -0.13
N PRO A 226 5.88 21.30 -1.44
CA PRO A 226 4.76 20.52 -1.92
C PRO A 226 4.89 19.09 -1.36
N ASN A 227 3.91 18.64 -0.58
CA ASN A 227 3.96 17.33 0.05
C ASN A 227 2.57 16.72 0.24
N CYS A 228 2.51 15.40 0.39
CA CYS A 228 1.33 14.65 0.82
C CYS A 228 1.58 13.86 2.12
N ILE A 229 2.53 14.33 2.91
CA ILE A 229 2.98 13.72 4.17
C ILE A 229 2.09 14.20 5.32
N PHE A 230 1.76 13.28 6.22
CA PHE A 230 1.01 13.61 7.43
C PHE A 230 1.96 13.81 8.62
N PRO A 231 1.89 14.95 9.32
CA PRO A 231 2.77 15.26 10.46
C PRO A 231 2.77 14.20 11.57
N GLU A 232 1.66 13.49 11.74
CA GLU A 232 1.52 12.40 12.71
C GLU A 232 2.59 11.32 12.53
N GLU A 233 2.87 10.89 11.29
CA GLU A 233 3.90 9.88 11.03
C GLU A 233 5.31 10.39 11.29
N LEU A 234 5.60 11.64 10.94
CA LEU A 234 6.87 12.28 11.30
C LEU A 234 7.06 12.34 12.81
N GLY A 235 5.98 12.55 13.56
CA GLY A 235 5.99 12.46 15.02
C GLY A 235 6.35 11.06 15.53
N MET A 236 5.86 10.00 14.87
CA MET A 236 6.23 8.61 15.18
C MET A 236 7.72 8.35 14.89
N VAL A 237 8.24 8.86 13.77
CA VAL A 237 9.66 8.78 13.40
C VAL A 237 10.53 9.50 14.42
N LYS A 238 10.18 10.73 14.81
CA LYS A 238 10.92 11.49 15.84
C LYS A 238 10.98 10.75 17.17
N LYS A 239 9.86 10.16 17.59
CA LYS A 239 9.80 9.38 18.83
C LYS A 239 10.72 8.18 18.75
N PHE A 240 10.71 7.42 17.64
CA PHE A 240 11.59 6.28 17.43
C PHE A 240 13.06 6.69 17.47
N VAL A 241 13.45 7.71 16.71
CA VAL A 241 14.81 8.22 16.65
C VAL A 241 15.30 8.68 18.03
N GLY A 242 14.45 9.39 18.79
CA GLY A 242 14.78 9.83 20.15
C GLY A 242 14.99 8.68 21.14
N GLN A 243 14.35 7.53 20.92
CA GLN A 243 14.52 6.34 21.76
C GLN A 243 15.78 5.54 21.40
N THR A 244 16.19 5.56 20.13
CA THR A 244 17.34 4.79 19.62
C THR A 244 18.64 5.61 19.58
N GLY A 245 18.56 6.94 19.54
CA GLY A 245 19.70 7.85 19.48
C GLY A 245 20.37 8.16 20.85
N GLY A 246 19.87 7.62 21.96
CA GLY A 246 20.42 7.81 23.30
C GLY A 246 21.59 6.90 23.68
N GLY A 247 22.18 6.18 22.73
CA GLY A 247 23.23 5.20 22.94
C GLY A 247 24.52 5.52 22.18
N CYS A 248 25.09 6.72 22.37
CA CYS A 248 26.49 7.03 22.02
C CYS A 248 27.16 7.72 23.19
#